data_a390152e83cac71a94bc0c16ed5812ba
#
_entry.id   a390152e83cac71a94bc0c16ed5812ba
#
_cell.length_a   1.000
_cell.length_b   1.000
_cell.length_c   1.000
_cell.angle_alpha   90.00
_cell.angle_beta   90.00
_cell.angle_gamma   90.00
#
_symmetry.space_group_name_H-M   'P 1'
#
loop_
_entity.id
_entity.type
_entity.pdbx_description
1 polymer ?
#
loop_
_entity_poly.entity_id
_entity_poly.type
_entity_poly.pdbx_seq_one_letter_code
_entity_poly.pdbx_strand_id
1 'polypeptide(L)'
;MLIYIEGLPYVGKSTLAKGLKSRLGVGWKIMDGQHLTKEELYVLRSGNCGNVILDSFKPYYELAKEYARSAYIPKSVLKEYQAMLPRPTASFYLHADSDMTLVSRAKTAINAGMDCTKFEKSILQSDHLTFDGFRNHFMESVNTMVMPEYIVTDDLSPLEVLNSVHYSVSKAIEAASEKPKKALLA
;
A
#
# COMPACT_ATOMS: atom_id res chain seq x y z
N MET A 1 -0.92 -16.09 -3.45
CA MET A 1 -0.21 -14.91 -4.00
C MET A 1 -0.57 -13.69 -3.17
N LEU A 2 0.32 -12.72 -3.03
CA LEU A 2 0.11 -11.55 -2.20
C LEU A 2 0.46 -10.28 -2.98
N ILE A 3 -0.51 -9.37 -3.09
CA ILE A 3 -0.35 -8.06 -3.72
C ILE A 3 -0.48 -7.01 -2.64
N TYR A 4 0.49 -6.09 -2.55
CA TYR A 4 0.41 -4.93 -1.65
C TYR A 4 0.01 -3.69 -2.44
N ILE A 5 -0.91 -2.92 -1.87
CA ILE A 5 -1.27 -1.59 -2.34
C ILE A 5 -1.04 -0.62 -1.18
N GLU A 6 -0.01 0.20 -1.31
CA GLU A 6 0.39 1.19 -0.33
C GLU A 6 0.25 2.62 -0.89
N GLY A 7 0.34 3.59 -0.03
CA GLY A 7 0.29 5.00 -0.39
C GLY A 7 -0.31 5.86 0.71
N LEU A 8 -0.20 7.15 0.55
CA LEU A 8 -0.76 8.13 1.47
C LEU A 8 -2.29 8.00 1.59
N PRO A 9 -2.89 8.53 2.66
CA PRO A 9 -4.35 8.67 2.70
C PRO A 9 -4.88 9.39 1.45
N TYR A 10 -6.08 9.02 1.02
CA TYR A 10 -6.83 9.64 -0.09
C TYR A 10 -6.24 9.50 -1.51
N VAL A 11 -5.18 8.72 -1.72
CA VAL A 11 -4.63 8.44 -3.07
C VAL A 11 -5.43 7.41 -3.88
N GLY A 12 -6.45 6.79 -3.30
CA GLY A 12 -7.35 5.87 -4.01
C GLY A 12 -7.04 4.38 -3.85
N LYS A 13 -6.25 3.97 -2.84
CA LYS A 13 -5.88 2.56 -2.59
C LYS A 13 -7.07 1.60 -2.56
N SER A 14 -8.07 1.87 -1.74
CA SER A 14 -9.24 0.99 -1.60
C SER A 14 -10.10 0.94 -2.87
N THR A 15 -10.13 2.01 -3.65
CA THR A 15 -10.78 2.02 -4.97
C THR A 15 -10.04 1.09 -5.92
N LEU A 16 -8.70 1.19 -5.96
CA LEU A 16 -7.85 0.30 -6.76
C LEU A 16 -7.99 -1.16 -6.32
N ALA A 17 -7.94 -1.45 -5.02
CA ALA A 17 -8.07 -2.80 -4.48
C ALA A 17 -9.40 -3.46 -4.90
N LYS A 18 -10.52 -2.72 -4.81
CA LYS A 18 -11.85 -3.18 -5.25
C LYS A 18 -11.90 -3.44 -6.75
N GLY A 19 -11.40 -2.51 -7.56
CA GLY A 19 -11.34 -2.67 -9.01
C GLY A 19 -10.46 -3.84 -9.44
N LEU A 20 -9.29 -3.99 -8.81
CA LEU A 20 -8.37 -5.09 -9.08
C LEU A 20 -8.98 -6.45 -8.72
N LYS A 21 -9.61 -6.58 -7.55
CA LYS A 21 -10.35 -7.79 -7.16
C LYS A 21 -11.42 -8.15 -8.19
N SER A 22 -12.17 -7.17 -8.67
CA SER A 22 -13.22 -7.40 -9.67
C SER A 22 -12.67 -8.00 -10.96
N ARG A 23 -11.48 -7.58 -11.39
CA ARG A 23 -10.82 -8.10 -12.61
C ARG A 23 -10.14 -9.45 -12.42
N LEU A 24 -9.54 -9.66 -11.26
CA LEU A 24 -8.84 -10.91 -10.92
C LEU A 24 -9.80 -12.06 -10.56
N GLY A 25 -11.04 -11.73 -10.23
CA GLY A 25 -12.11 -12.70 -10.01
C GLY A 25 -12.25 -13.23 -8.58
N VAL A 26 -13.14 -14.21 -8.43
CA VAL A 26 -13.63 -14.70 -7.13
C VAL A 26 -12.56 -15.37 -6.25
N GLY A 27 -11.48 -15.85 -6.85
CA GLY A 27 -10.36 -16.47 -6.10
C GLY A 27 -9.51 -15.48 -5.28
N TRP A 28 -9.76 -14.17 -5.41
CA TRP A 28 -9.04 -13.12 -4.71
C TRP A 28 -9.87 -12.51 -3.58
N LYS A 29 -9.23 -12.25 -2.45
CA LYS A 29 -9.82 -11.50 -1.34
C LYS A 29 -9.05 -10.21 -1.08
N ILE A 30 -9.76 -9.18 -0.62
CA ILE A 30 -9.15 -7.97 -0.08
C ILE A 30 -9.04 -8.15 1.43
N MET A 31 -7.88 -7.82 1.99
CA MET A 31 -7.67 -7.68 3.42
C MET A 31 -7.33 -6.21 3.71
N ASP A 32 -8.03 -5.64 4.68
CA ASP A 32 -7.74 -4.30 5.17
C ASP A 32 -6.56 -4.37 6.15
N GLY A 33 -5.40 -3.97 5.69
CA GLY A 33 -4.18 -4.01 6.50
C GLY A 33 -4.14 -3.01 7.66
N GLN A 34 -5.12 -2.08 7.73
CA GLN A 34 -5.30 -1.18 8.88
C GLN A 34 -5.95 -1.90 10.07
N HIS A 35 -6.72 -2.96 9.81
CA HIS A 35 -7.56 -3.65 10.80
C HIS A 35 -7.29 -5.16 10.88
N LEU A 36 -6.09 -5.61 10.49
CA LEU A 36 -5.73 -7.03 10.57
C LEU A 36 -5.83 -7.56 12.01
N THR A 37 -6.51 -8.68 12.17
CA THR A 37 -6.46 -9.48 13.40
C THR A 37 -5.12 -10.20 13.54
N LYS A 38 -4.83 -10.70 14.74
CA LYS A 38 -3.60 -11.50 14.97
C LYS A 38 -3.60 -12.78 14.12
N GLU A 39 -4.76 -13.40 13.96
CA GLU A 39 -4.96 -14.61 13.16
C GLU A 39 -4.73 -14.34 11.68
N GLU A 40 -5.26 -13.24 11.13
CA GLU A 40 -5.04 -12.82 9.75
C GLU A 40 -3.57 -12.52 9.47
N LEU A 41 -2.90 -11.81 10.40
CA LEU A 41 -1.47 -11.54 10.28
C LEU A 41 -0.65 -12.83 10.31
N TYR A 42 -1.02 -13.80 11.17
CA TYR A 42 -0.37 -15.12 11.19
C TYR A 42 -0.55 -15.86 9.87
N VAL A 43 -1.77 -15.87 9.32
CA VAL A 43 -2.07 -16.51 8.02
C VAL A 43 -1.30 -15.85 6.88
N LEU A 44 -1.18 -14.53 6.87
CA LEU A 44 -0.33 -13.81 5.91
C LEU A 44 1.13 -14.22 6.02
N ARG A 45 1.67 -14.27 7.24
CA ARG A 45 3.07 -14.64 7.52
C ARG A 45 3.41 -16.08 7.14
N SER A 46 2.48 -16.99 7.32
CA SER A 46 2.66 -18.40 6.95
C SER A 46 2.69 -18.65 5.43
N GLY A 47 2.32 -17.66 4.61
CA GLY A 47 2.17 -17.80 3.16
C GLY A 47 0.94 -18.61 2.73
N ASN A 48 0.10 -19.06 3.67
CA ASN A 48 -1.08 -19.88 3.41
C ASN A 48 -2.35 -19.04 3.19
N CYS A 49 -2.20 -17.78 2.85
CA CYS A 49 -3.31 -16.83 2.74
C CYS A 49 -4.14 -16.99 1.45
N GLY A 50 -3.73 -17.85 0.51
CA GLY A 50 -4.34 -17.92 -0.83
C GLY A 50 -3.97 -16.68 -1.66
N ASN A 51 -4.92 -16.16 -2.46
CA ASN A 51 -4.74 -14.96 -3.27
C ASN A 51 -5.30 -13.75 -2.52
N VAL A 52 -4.43 -12.83 -2.11
CA VAL A 52 -4.77 -11.67 -1.28
C VAL A 52 -4.29 -10.38 -1.93
N ILE A 53 -5.16 -9.37 -1.89
CA ILE A 53 -4.82 -7.97 -2.08
C ILE A 53 -4.84 -7.34 -0.69
N LEU A 54 -3.68 -6.89 -0.21
CA LEU A 54 -3.55 -6.18 1.06
C LEU A 54 -3.68 -4.67 0.78
N ASP A 55 -4.76 -4.07 1.26
CA ASP A 55 -5.03 -2.64 1.15
C ASP A 55 -4.43 -1.93 2.37
N SER A 56 -3.29 -1.32 2.18
CA SER A 56 -2.49 -0.67 3.22
C SER A 56 -1.95 -1.65 4.29
N PHE A 57 -0.94 -1.22 5.03
CA PHE A 57 -0.46 -1.96 6.18
C PHE A 57 -0.17 -1.01 7.35
N LYS A 58 -1.02 -1.07 8.36
CA LYS A 58 -1.01 -0.17 9.52
C LYS A 58 0.39 0.06 10.12
N PRO A 59 1.24 -0.98 10.32
CA PRO A 59 2.57 -0.76 10.88
C PRO A 59 3.44 0.24 10.12
N TYR A 60 3.37 0.30 8.79
CA TYR A 60 4.14 1.29 8.01
C TYR A 60 3.66 2.71 8.28
N TYR A 61 2.35 2.88 8.38
CA TYR A 61 1.74 4.16 8.70
C TYR A 61 2.10 4.62 10.11
N GLU A 62 2.02 3.74 11.11
CA GLU A 62 2.36 4.05 12.51
C GLU A 62 3.86 4.38 12.65
N LEU A 63 4.73 3.64 11.96
CA LEU A 63 6.17 3.92 11.94
C LEU A 63 6.47 5.32 11.37
N ALA A 64 5.90 5.64 10.22
CA ALA A 64 6.09 6.95 9.60
C ALA A 64 5.56 8.10 10.48
N LYS A 65 4.45 7.86 11.17
CA LYS A 65 3.87 8.82 12.12
C LYS A 65 4.74 9.03 13.35
N GLU A 66 5.31 7.96 13.90
CA GLU A 66 6.22 8.03 15.04
C GLU A 66 7.45 8.85 14.72
N TYR A 67 8.00 8.69 13.53
CA TYR A 67 9.22 9.36 13.10
C TYR A 67 8.99 10.66 12.30
N ALA A 68 7.76 11.13 12.13
CA ALA A 68 7.42 12.28 11.28
C ALA A 68 8.23 13.57 11.57
N ARG A 69 8.72 13.74 12.80
CA ARG A 69 9.56 14.87 13.23
C ARG A 69 11.04 14.52 13.36
N SER A 70 11.44 13.31 13.04
CA SER A 70 12.82 12.84 13.12
C SER A 70 13.53 13.01 11.79
N ALA A 71 14.85 13.11 11.80
CA ALA A 71 15.64 13.22 10.58
C ALA A 71 15.70 11.90 9.79
N TYR A 72 15.55 10.75 10.47
CA TYR A 72 15.61 9.43 9.85
C TYR A 72 14.95 8.37 10.74
N ILE A 73 14.59 7.23 10.14
CA ILE A 73 14.18 6.02 10.85
C ILE A 73 15.42 5.13 11.07
N PRO A 74 15.69 4.66 12.31
CA PRO A 74 16.83 3.77 12.56
C PRO A 74 16.74 2.47 11.75
N LYS A 75 17.85 2.05 11.13
CA LYS A 75 17.91 0.82 10.32
C LYS A 75 17.50 -0.45 11.07
N SER A 76 17.75 -0.52 12.39
CA SER A 76 17.31 -1.63 13.23
C SER A 76 15.79 -1.74 13.27
N VAL A 77 15.11 -0.61 13.42
CA VAL A 77 13.64 -0.53 13.42
C VAL A 77 13.08 -0.96 12.07
N LEU A 78 13.62 -0.45 10.96
CA LEU A 78 13.20 -0.87 9.61
C LEU A 78 13.34 -2.39 9.41
N LYS A 79 14.42 -3.01 9.91
CA LYS A 79 14.61 -4.46 9.83
C LYS A 79 13.56 -5.26 10.60
N GLU A 80 13.14 -4.77 11.77
CA GLU A 80 12.08 -5.41 12.55
C GLU A 80 10.76 -5.41 11.78
N TYR A 81 10.41 -4.28 11.16
CA TYR A 81 9.21 -4.16 10.34
C TYR A 81 9.26 -5.00 9.06
N GLN A 82 10.45 -5.14 8.44
CA GLN A 82 10.63 -6.04 7.29
C GLN A 82 10.26 -7.49 7.58
N ALA A 83 10.48 -7.94 8.81
CA ALA A 83 10.16 -9.30 9.22
C ALA A 83 8.66 -9.53 9.50
N MET A 84 7.84 -8.48 9.49
CA MET A 84 6.42 -8.60 9.85
C MET A 84 5.57 -9.25 8.77
N LEU A 85 5.90 -9.07 7.50
CA LEU A 85 5.13 -9.59 6.39
C LEU A 85 5.98 -10.38 5.40
N PRO A 86 5.40 -11.38 4.72
CA PRO A 86 6.07 -12.10 3.65
C PRO A 86 6.29 -11.18 2.45
N ARG A 87 7.29 -11.53 1.64
CA ARG A 87 7.56 -10.80 0.41
C ARG A 87 6.36 -10.89 -0.54
N PRO A 88 5.84 -9.77 -1.05
CA PRO A 88 4.72 -9.78 -1.97
C PRO A 88 5.11 -10.32 -3.35
N THR A 89 4.12 -10.81 -4.09
CA THR A 89 4.26 -11.17 -5.51
C THR A 89 4.37 -9.92 -6.37
N ALA A 90 3.61 -8.88 -6.01
CA ALA A 90 3.66 -7.56 -6.58
C ALA A 90 3.34 -6.51 -5.51
N SER A 91 3.91 -5.33 -5.62
CA SER A 91 3.66 -4.23 -4.70
C SER A 91 3.58 -2.91 -5.44
N PHE A 92 2.65 -2.06 -5.03
CA PHE A 92 2.35 -0.77 -5.65
C PHE A 92 2.29 0.31 -4.59
N TYR A 93 2.93 1.44 -4.88
CA TYR A 93 2.85 2.65 -4.08
C TYR A 93 2.14 3.74 -4.88
N LEU A 94 0.92 4.06 -4.46
CA LEU A 94 0.16 5.15 -5.04
C LEU A 94 0.54 6.45 -4.35
N HIS A 95 0.89 7.45 -5.11
CA HIS A 95 1.15 8.77 -4.56
C HIS A 95 0.59 9.89 -5.43
N ALA A 96 0.41 11.06 -4.86
CA ALA A 96 0.12 12.29 -5.53
C ALA A 96 1.33 13.22 -5.36
N ASP A 97 1.81 13.78 -6.46
CA ASP A 97 2.91 14.76 -6.43
C ASP A 97 2.45 16.08 -5.81
N SER A 98 1.18 16.42 -6.01
CA SER A 98 0.58 17.65 -5.51
C SER A 98 -0.14 17.45 -4.18
N ASP A 99 0.28 18.21 -3.15
CA ASP A 99 -0.43 18.28 -1.87
C ASP A 99 -1.85 18.80 -2.04
N MET A 100 -2.07 19.70 -2.99
CA MET A 100 -3.40 20.24 -3.30
C MET A 100 -4.35 19.15 -3.78
N THR A 101 -3.86 18.17 -4.55
CA THR A 101 -4.64 17.00 -4.96
C THR A 101 -5.08 16.18 -3.76
N LEU A 102 -4.17 15.90 -2.82
CA LEU A 102 -4.49 15.16 -1.59
C LEU A 102 -5.51 15.90 -0.72
N VAL A 103 -5.30 17.21 -0.53
CA VAL A 103 -6.23 18.06 0.24
C VAL A 103 -7.61 18.10 -0.39
N SER A 104 -7.70 18.23 -1.70
CA SER A 104 -8.98 18.23 -2.44
C SER A 104 -9.72 16.91 -2.29
N ARG A 105 -9.01 15.79 -2.48
CA ARG A 105 -9.57 14.43 -2.33
C ARG A 105 -10.02 14.16 -0.89
N ALA A 106 -9.24 14.60 0.10
CA ALA A 106 -9.59 14.48 1.50
C ALA A 106 -10.87 15.26 1.85
N LYS A 107 -10.98 16.51 1.39
CA LYS A 107 -12.20 17.32 1.57
C LYS A 107 -13.42 16.64 0.96
N THR A 108 -13.28 16.09 -0.25
CA THR A 108 -14.34 15.34 -0.92
C THR A 108 -14.77 14.11 -0.11
N ALA A 109 -13.81 13.33 0.41
CA ALA A 109 -14.08 12.16 1.21
C ALA A 109 -14.78 12.49 2.53
N ILE A 110 -14.32 13.54 3.23
CA ILE A 110 -14.93 14.01 4.48
C ILE A 110 -16.37 14.48 4.21
N ASN A 111 -16.60 15.24 3.15
CA ASN A 111 -17.93 15.69 2.77
C ASN A 111 -18.87 14.53 2.39
N ALA A 112 -18.32 13.42 1.92
CA ALA A 112 -19.05 12.18 1.67
C ALA A 112 -19.28 11.33 2.93
N GLY A 113 -18.91 11.82 4.13
CA GLY A 113 -19.14 11.15 5.41
C GLY A 113 -18.08 10.12 5.78
N MET A 114 -16.91 10.10 5.13
CA MET A 114 -15.82 9.25 5.54
C MET A 114 -15.19 9.74 6.84
N ASP A 115 -14.96 8.81 7.77
CA ASP A 115 -14.21 9.10 8.99
C ASP A 115 -12.75 9.46 8.68
N CYS A 116 -12.31 10.53 9.31
CA CYS A 116 -10.94 11.00 9.19
C CYS A 116 -10.28 10.94 10.58
N THR A 117 -9.14 10.29 10.69
CA THR A 117 -8.37 10.23 11.93
C THR A 117 -7.90 11.63 12.35
N LYS A 118 -7.64 11.83 13.66
CA LYS A 118 -7.09 13.11 14.16
C LYS A 118 -5.78 13.48 13.46
N PHE A 119 -4.97 12.49 13.12
CA PHE A 119 -3.71 12.70 12.44
C PHE A 119 -3.92 13.15 10.99
N GLU A 120 -4.81 12.49 10.25
CA GLU A 120 -5.17 12.92 8.89
C GLU A 120 -5.76 14.34 8.88
N LYS A 121 -6.57 14.68 9.88
CA LYS A 121 -7.07 16.05 10.06
C LYS A 121 -5.92 17.05 10.32
N SER A 122 -4.93 16.69 11.13
CA SER A 122 -3.79 17.56 11.41
C SER A 122 -2.88 17.76 10.20
N ILE A 123 -2.68 16.72 9.38
CA ILE A 123 -1.98 16.83 8.10
C ILE A 123 -2.68 17.80 7.16
N LEU A 124 -4.01 17.72 7.07
CA LEU A 124 -4.83 18.57 6.21
C LEU A 124 -4.92 20.02 6.70
N GLN A 125 -4.63 20.28 7.97
CA GLN A 125 -4.71 21.59 8.62
C GLN A 125 -3.39 22.37 8.67
N SER A 126 -2.35 21.92 7.94
CA SER A 126 -1.17 22.74 7.61
C SER A 126 0.02 22.83 8.60
N ASP A 127 0.52 21.69 9.07
CA ASP A 127 1.94 21.66 9.46
C ASP A 127 2.76 20.97 8.34
N HIS A 128 3.18 21.75 7.33
CA HIS A 128 3.89 21.24 6.16
C HIS A 128 5.15 20.44 6.54
N LEU A 129 5.90 20.87 7.55
CA LEU A 129 7.11 20.17 7.98
C LEU A 129 6.82 18.76 8.52
N THR A 130 5.76 18.62 9.30
CA THR A 130 5.35 17.31 9.84
C THR A 130 4.80 16.41 8.73
N PHE A 131 4.11 16.99 7.75
CA PHE A 131 3.58 16.22 6.61
C PHE A 131 4.68 15.72 5.70
N ASP A 132 5.66 16.57 5.35
CA ASP A 132 6.81 16.17 4.54
C ASP A 132 7.65 15.11 5.25
N GLY A 133 7.90 15.26 6.53
CA GLY A 133 8.58 14.24 7.33
C GLY A 133 7.83 12.91 7.32
N PHE A 134 6.52 12.94 7.54
CA PHE A 134 5.68 11.75 7.46
C PHE A 134 5.73 11.10 6.07
N ARG A 135 5.55 11.88 5.00
CA ARG A 135 5.60 11.40 3.61
C ARG A 135 6.92 10.71 3.32
N ASN A 136 8.03 11.35 3.64
CA ASN A 136 9.37 10.83 3.38
C ASN A 136 9.63 9.52 4.14
N HIS A 137 9.30 9.47 5.42
CA HIS A 137 9.47 8.26 6.21
C HIS A 137 8.51 7.14 5.82
N PHE A 138 7.30 7.47 5.38
CA PHE A 138 6.37 6.48 4.86
C PHE A 138 6.90 5.87 3.55
N MET A 139 7.38 6.69 2.61
CA MET A 139 8.02 6.22 1.39
C MET A 139 9.28 5.39 1.68
N GLU A 140 10.15 5.85 2.59
CA GLU A 140 11.33 5.13 3.02
C GLU A 140 10.97 3.74 3.57
N SER A 141 9.99 3.67 4.46
CA SER A 141 9.53 2.42 5.08
C SER A 141 9.05 1.43 4.04
N VAL A 142 8.12 1.86 3.17
CA VAL A 142 7.55 1.01 2.13
C VAL A 142 8.61 0.58 1.13
N ASN A 143 9.47 1.49 0.70
CA ASN A 143 10.52 1.23 -0.29
C ASN A 143 11.56 0.22 0.23
N THR A 144 11.97 0.37 1.48
CA THR A 144 12.93 -0.53 2.11
C THR A 144 12.36 -1.95 2.27
N MET A 145 11.05 -2.07 2.50
CA MET A 145 10.40 -3.34 2.82
C MET A 145 9.94 -4.12 1.59
N VAL A 146 9.36 -3.47 0.60
CA VAL A 146 8.65 -4.16 -0.49
C VAL A 146 9.06 -3.75 -1.91
N MET A 147 9.88 -2.72 -2.08
CA MET A 147 10.33 -2.20 -3.38
C MET A 147 9.15 -2.07 -4.39
N PRO A 148 8.20 -1.17 -4.15
CA PRO A 148 6.98 -1.08 -4.94
C PRO A 148 7.21 -0.47 -6.32
N GLU A 149 6.31 -0.77 -7.26
CA GLU A 149 6.10 0.05 -8.46
C GLU A 149 5.37 1.33 -8.05
N TYR A 150 5.92 2.47 -8.46
CA TYR A 150 5.35 3.79 -8.15
C TYR A 150 4.31 4.20 -9.18
N ILE A 151 3.15 4.61 -8.70
CA ILE A 151 2.03 5.07 -9.52
C ILE A 151 1.64 6.49 -9.10
N VAL A 152 1.94 7.47 -9.93
CA VAL A 152 1.48 8.85 -9.74
C VAL A 152 0.01 8.95 -10.11
N THR A 153 -0.79 9.54 -9.24
CA THR A 153 -2.26 9.53 -9.39
C THR A 153 -2.89 10.90 -9.67
N ASP A 154 -2.07 11.95 -9.84
CA ASP A 154 -2.58 13.31 -10.04
C ASP A 154 -3.40 13.46 -11.31
N ASP A 155 -2.83 13.02 -12.43
CA ASP A 155 -3.40 13.20 -13.76
C ASP A 155 -4.09 11.94 -14.31
N LEU A 156 -4.14 10.86 -13.51
CA LEU A 156 -4.73 9.60 -13.93
C LEU A 156 -6.14 9.42 -13.36
N SER A 157 -7.06 9.03 -14.21
CA SER A 157 -8.36 8.54 -13.76
C SER A 157 -8.21 7.22 -12.99
N PRO A 158 -9.15 6.87 -12.09
CA PRO A 158 -9.14 5.58 -11.40
C PRO A 158 -9.07 4.37 -12.34
N LEU A 159 -9.63 4.50 -13.55
CA LEU A 159 -9.61 3.44 -14.56
C LEU A 159 -8.22 3.27 -15.19
N GLU A 160 -7.50 4.36 -15.44
CA GLU A 160 -6.13 4.31 -15.98
C GLU A 160 -5.17 3.72 -14.96
N VAL A 161 -5.26 4.12 -13.69
CA VAL A 161 -4.49 3.51 -12.59
C VAL A 161 -4.80 2.01 -12.51
N LEU A 162 -6.07 1.61 -12.54
CA LEU A 162 -6.48 0.20 -12.52
C LEU A 162 -5.94 -0.58 -13.73
N ASN A 163 -5.94 0.00 -14.92
CA ASN A 163 -5.42 -0.64 -16.13
C ASN A 163 -3.92 -0.92 -16.01
N SER A 164 -3.14 0.07 -15.59
CA SER A 164 -1.69 -0.03 -15.38
C SER A 164 -1.35 -1.13 -14.36
N VAL A 165 -1.96 -1.05 -13.19
CA VAL A 165 -1.71 -2.01 -12.10
C VAL A 165 -2.15 -3.42 -12.49
N HIS A 166 -3.31 -3.59 -13.13
CA HIS A 166 -3.79 -4.90 -13.58
C HIS A 166 -2.82 -5.54 -14.58
N TYR A 167 -2.25 -4.75 -15.50
CA TYR A 167 -1.24 -5.24 -16.45
C TYR A 167 0.02 -5.75 -15.72
N SER A 168 0.56 -4.97 -14.78
CA SER A 168 1.72 -5.36 -13.99
C SER A 168 1.46 -6.62 -13.13
N VAL A 169 0.28 -6.70 -12.52
CA VAL A 169 -0.15 -7.88 -11.75
C VAL A 169 -0.24 -9.11 -12.63
N SER A 170 -0.85 -9.01 -13.83
CA SER A 170 -0.99 -10.14 -14.75
C SER A 170 0.39 -10.70 -15.14
N LYS A 171 1.34 -9.82 -15.46
CA LYS A 171 2.73 -10.24 -15.71
C LYS A 171 3.39 -10.92 -14.50
N ALA A 172 3.18 -10.39 -13.30
CA ALA A 172 3.74 -11.00 -12.08
C ALA A 172 3.15 -12.39 -11.81
N ILE A 173 1.84 -12.59 -12.10
CA ILE A 173 1.15 -13.87 -12.00
C ILE A 173 1.73 -14.89 -13.00
N GLU A 174 1.91 -14.49 -14.27
CA GLU A 174 2.49 -15.32 -15.32
C GLU A 174 3.91 -15.76 -14.93
N ALA A 175 4.77 -14.81 -14.53
CA ALA A 175 6.13 -15.10 -14.10
C ALA A 175 6.21 -16.04 -12.87
N ALA A 176 5.27 -15.92 -11.93
CA ALA A 176 5.19 -16.81 -10.79
C ALA A 176 4.74 -18.24 -11.17
N SER A 177 3.92 -18.38 -12.22
CA SER A 177 3.42 -19.65 -12.71
C SER A 177 4.47 -20.42 -13.53
N GLU A 178 5.44 -19.75 -14.13
CA GLU A 178 6.51 -20.37 -14.93
C GLU A 178 7.67 -20.95 -14.10
N LYS A 179 7.89 -20.42 -12.90
CA LYS A 179 9.00 -20.86 -12.02
C LYS A 179 9.01 -22.34 -11.66
N PRO A 180 7.87 -23.01 -11.38
CA PRO A 180 7.90 -24.45 -11.05
C PRO A 180 8.23 -25.36 -12.24
N LYS A 181 8.02 -24.92 -13.49
CA LYS A 181 8.33 -25.73 -14.68
C LYS A 181 9.84 -25.87 -14.95
N LYS A 182 10.65 -24.87 -14.59
CA LYS A 182 12.11 -24.89 -14.77
C LYS A 182 12.85 -25.69 -13.68
N ALA A 183 12.29 -25.80 -12.48
CA ALA A 183 12.88 -26.57 -11.38
C ALA A 183 12.68 -28.10 -11.51
N LEU A 184 11.76 -28.56 -12.37
CA LEU A 184 11.50 -29.97 -12.64
C LEU A 184 12.29 -30.53 -13.83
N LEU A 185 13.02 -29.66 -14.55
CA LEU A 185 13.79 -30.01 -15.75
C LEU A 185 15.32 -29.85 -15.55
N ALA A 186 15.76 -29.57 -14.34
CA ALA A 186 17.16 -29.50 -13.92
C ALA A 186 17.47 -30.56 -12.86
#